data_48cf5424cbe40d693a318fe08c0f5fe7
#
_entry.id   48cf5424cbe40d693a318fe08c0f5fe7
#
_cell.length_a   1.000
_cell.length_b   1.000
_cell.length_c   1.000
_cell.angle_alpha   90.00
_cell.angle_beta   90.00
_cell.angle_gamma   90.00
#
_symmetry.space_group_name_H-M   'P 1'
#
loop_
_entity.id
_entity.type
_entity.pdbx_description
1 polymer ?
#
loop_
_entity_poly.entity_id
_entity_poly.type
_entity_poly.pdbx_seq_one_letter_code
_entity_poly.pdbx_strand_id
1 'polypeptide(L)'
;KVIACVLVVLGHFFQSMVKSTIIPDNDLYSWFNKTIYYFHVPLFFICSGYLYQKYSRIKNILDWKNNIIKKLIALGIPYFVFSIVTWILKTMFAGSVNDEMSGLAETLFKNPTAPYWYLYSLFFIFLITITYKNKTNKMLLIAFAIVLKAIALLTGGVGIYAISTVMANEIWFVIGMCLTDIDMDKMNNRFVGMLLEIIFIVLSVVAYKQNITNGLVTFILGLLACVSVLWIMISCRRYNNRFMDYVAKYTMPIFLMHTLFAAPVRIVLMKMGLTNSIIQIVIGLAISFIGPICTAIVLEKTKYLEFVIYPNKVIKLLKRR
;
A
#
# COMPACT_ATOMS: atom_id res chain seq x y z
N LYS A 1 -6.93 5.61 -3.06
CA LYS A 1 -5.51 5.31 -3.30
C LYS A 1 -4.58 6.45 -2.89
N VAL A 2 -4.89 7.71 -3.22
CA VAL A 2 -4.03 8.85 -2.86
C VAL A 2 -3.80 8.91 -1.35
N ILE A 3 -4.86 8.90 -0.54
CA ILE A 3 -4.74 8.90 0.93
C ILE A 3 -3.88 7.73 1.42
N ALA A 4 -4.15 6.51 0.94
CA ALA A 4 -3.36 5.35 1.32
C ALA A 4 -1.87 5.52 0.96
N CYS A 5 -1.57 6.10 -0.21
CA CYS A 5 -0.20 6.40 -0.63
C CYS A 5 0.47 7.44 0.29
N VAL A 6 -0.24 8.52 0.61
CA VAL A 6 0.25 9.54 1.55
C VAL A 6 0.58 8.92 2.92
N LEU A 7 -0.31 8.08 3.44
CA LEU A 7 -0.09 7.39 4.72
C LEU A 7 1.10 6.42 4.69
N VAL A 8 1.32 5.71 3.55
CA VAL A 8 2.51 4.88 3.38
C VAL A 8 3.78 5.72 3.43
N VAL A 9 3.80 6.85 2.70
CA VAL A 9 4.96 7.75 2.72
C VAL A 9 5.21 8.28 4.13
N LEU A 10 4.17 8.77 4.82
CA LEU A 10 4.28 9.26 6.20
C LEU A 10 4.78 8.17 7.16
N GLY A 11 4.21 6.96 7.09
CA GLY A 11 4.61 5.84 7.94
C GLY A 11 6.09 5.50 7.79
N HIS A 12 6.55 5.28 6.56
CA HIS A 12 7.95 4.95 6.31
C HIS A 12 8.90 6.11 6.61
N PHE A 13 8.48 7.33 6.32
CA PHE A 13 9.27 8.51 6.60
C PHE A 13 9.51 8.69 8.11
N PHE A 14 8.45 8.72 8.92
CA PHE A 14 8.57 8.90 10.35
C PHE A 14 9.26 7.72 11.04
N GLN A 15 9.02 6.48 10.62
CA GLN A 15 9.81 5.32 11.09
C GLN A 15 11.32 5.51 10.84
N SER A 16 11.68 5.99 9.66
CA SER A 16 13.06 6.25 9.30
C SER A 16 13.69 7.35 10.16
N MET A 17 12.93 8.41 10.47
CA MET A 17 13.37 9.52 11.32
C MET A 17 13.62 9.10 12.77
N VAL A 18 12.72 8.28 13.32
CA VAL A 18 12.87 7.75 14.70
C VAL A 18 14.03 6.75 14.77
N LYS A 19 14.13 5.80 13.82
CA LYS A 19 15.25 4.85 13.77
C LYS A 19 16.62 5.54 13.66
N SER A 20 16.65 6.75 13.10
CA SER A 20 17.87 7.56 12.97
C SER A 20 18.05 8.57 14.12
N THR A 21 17.26 8.47 15.17
CA THR A 21 17.31 9.32 16.37
C THR A 21 17.16 10.84 16.11
N ILE A 22 16.61 11.21 14.94
CA ILE A 22 16.33 12.61 14.56
C ILE A 22 15.09 13.12 15.27
N ILE A 23 14.11 12.23 15.46
CA ILE A 23 12.89 12.48 16.24
C ILE A 23 12.87 11.47 17.40
N PRO A 24 12.46 11.90 18.60
CA PRO A 24 12.33 10.98 19.73
C PRO A 24 11.23 9.96 19.48
N ASP A 25 11.44 8.73 19.94
CA ASP A 25 10.37 7.74 20.07
C ASP A 25 9.53 8.11 21.30
N ASN A 26 8.41 8.75 21.05
CA ASN A 26 7.47 9.18 22.08
C ASN A 26 6.08 8.58 21.85
N ASP A 27 5.21 8.69 22.85
CA ASP A 27 3.85 8.12 22.81
C ASP A 27 3.03 8.61 21.62
N LEU A 28 3.18 9.90 21.24
CA LEU A 28 2.46 10.45 20.11
C LEU A 28 2.87 9.78 18.78
N TYR A 29 4.19 9.62 18.56
CA TYR A 29 4.69 8.93 17.39
C TYR A 29 4.26 7.46 17.38
N SER A 30 4.46 6.76 18.51
CA SER A 30 4.14 5.34 18.62
C SER A 30 2.65 5.08 18.43
N TRP A 31 1.76 5.91 18.99
CA TRP A 31 0.33 5.87 18.70
C TRP A 31 0.02 6.16 17.23
N PHE A 32 0.57 7.23 16.66
CA PHE A 32 0.37 7.60 15.25
C PHE A 32 0.79 6.48 14.33
N ASN A 33 2.00 5.94 14.51
CA ASN A 33 2.52 4.84 13.71
C ASN A 33 1.62 3.60 13.80
N LYS A 34 1.27 3.15 15.03
CA LYS A 34 0.36 2.02 15.24
C LYS A 34 -1.00 2.24 14.56
N THR A 35 -1.54 3.46 14.67
CA THR A 35 -2.85 3.81 14.13
C THR A 35 -2.90 3.76 12.61
N ILE A 36 -1.93 4.35 11.90
CA ILE A 36 -1.93 4.30 10.43
C ILE A 36 -1.69 2.88 9.90
N TYR A 37 -0.96 2.05 10.63
CA TYR A 37 -0.72 0.65 10.25
C TYR A 37 -1.96 -0.24 10.36
N TYR A 38 -3.02 0.18 11.05
CA TYR A 38 -4.29 -0.56 11.05
C TYR A 38 -4.95 -0.57 9.66
N PHE A 39 -4.81 0.47 8.83
CA PHE A 39 -5.67 0.63 7.67
C PHE A 39 -5.00 1.10 6.36
N HIS A 40 -3.79 1.68 6.37
CA HIS A 40 -3.20 2.21 5.14
C HIS A 40 -2.96 1.14 4.06
N VAL A 41 -2.48 -0.05 4.45
CA VAL A 41 -2.33 -1.19 3.54
C VAL A 41 -3.66 -1.85 3.19
N PRO A 42 -4.56 -2.14 4.15
CA PRO A 42 -5.93 -2.53 3.87
C PRO A 42 -6.64 -1.68 2.81
N LEU A 43 -6.54 -0.35 2.87
CA LEU A 43 -7.11 0.55 1.86
C LEU A 43 -6.60 0.26 0.45
N PHE A 44 -5.32 -0.09 0.28
CA PHE A 44 -4.78 -0.45 -1.02
C PHE A 44 -5.37 -1.76 -1.54
N PHE A 45 -5.51 -2.78 -0.68
CA PHE A 45 -6.13 -4.05 -1.06
C PHE A 45 -7.61 -3.86 -1.40
N ILE A 46 -8.37 -3.09 -0.62
CA ILE A 46 -9.77 -2.74 -0.89
C ILE A 46 -9.90 -2.05 -2.25
N CYS A 47 -9.09 -1.00 -2.51
CA CYS A 47 -9.10 -0.31 -3.80
C CYS A 47 -8.74 -1.24 -4.97
N SER A 48 -7.85 -2.19 -4.75
CA SER A 48 -7.41 -3.13 -5.78
C SER A 48 -8.49 -4.18 -6.06
N GLY A 49 -9.16 -4.69 -5.03
CA GLY A 49 -10.30 -5.60 -5.15
C GLY A 49 -11.49 -4.96 -5.87
N TYR A 50 -11.83 -3.71 -5.50
CA TYR A 50 -12.89 -2.96 -6.18
C TYR A 50 -12.62 -2.81 -7.68
N LEU A 51 -11.41 -2.39 -8.06
CA LEU A 51 -11.04 -2.23 -9.47
C LEU A 51 -10.98 -3.58 -10.20
N TYR A 52 -10.56 -4.63 -9.50
CA TYR A 52 -10.51 -5.97 -10.05
C TYR A 52 -11.91 -6.48 -10.40
N GLN A 53 -12.85 -6.46 -9.47
CA GLN A 53 -14.22 -6.90 -9.69
C GLN A 53 -14.91 -6.04 -10.77
N LYS A 54 -14.67 -4.73 -10.76
CA LYS A 54 -15.32 -3.79 -11.69
C LYS A 54 -14.82 -3.92 -13.13
N TYR A 55 -13.52 -4.17 -13.34
CA TYR A 55 -12.90 -4.07 -14.66
C TYR A 55 -12.31 -5.37 -15.20
N SER A 56 -12.09 -6.40 -14.38
CA SER A 56 -11.55 -7.68 -14.82
C SER A 56 -12.69 -8.69 -14.97
N ARG A 57 -13.26 -8.81 -16.17
CA ARG A 57 -14.37 -9.73 -16.45
C ARG A 57 -13.82 -11.12 -16.77
N ILE A 58 -13.52 -11.93 -15.76
CA ILE A 58 -13.03 -13.30 -15.94
C ILE A 58 -14.22 -14.24 -16.15
N LYS A 59 -14.34 -14.80 -17.34
CA LYS A 59 -15.43 -15.71 -17.72
C LYS A 59 -15.00 -17.18 -17.74
N ASN A 60 -13.76 -17.45 -18.10
CA ASN A 60 -13.20 -18.79 -18.31
C ASN A 60 -11.72 -18.83 -17.92
N ILE A 61 -11.11 -20.01 -18.03
CA ILE A 61 -9.71 -20.25 -17.67
C ILE A 61 -8.72 -19.44 -18.53
N LEU A 62 -9.06 -19.18 -19.80
CA LEU A 62 -8.22 -18.39 -20.69
C LEU A 62 -8.19 -16.92 -20.26
N ASP A 63 -9.34 -16.36 -19.89
CA ASP A 63 -9.42 -15.00 -19.34
C ASP A 63 -8.62 -14.90 -18.05
N TRP A 64 -8.70 -15.92 -17.18
CA TRP A 64 -7.91 -15.99 -15.96
C TRP A 64 -6.40 -16.00 -16.26
N LYS A 65 -5.91 -16.90 -17.13
CA LYS A 65 -4.51 -16.96 -17.54
C LYS A 65 -4.03 -15.63 -18.10
N ASN A 66 -4.79 -15.02 -19.00
CA ASN A 66 -4.47 -13.72 -19.59
C ASN A 66 -4.41 -12.61 -18.53
N ASN A 67 -5.32 -12.64 -17.56
CA ASN A 67 -5.31 -11.69 -16.44
C ASN A 67 -4.07 -11.88 -15.58
N ILE A 68 -3.71 -13.12 -15.23
CA ILE A 68 -2.50 -13.42 -14.42
C ILE A 68 -1.24 -12.93 -15.13
N ILE A 69 -1.08 -13.18 -16.42
CA ILE A 69 0.07 -12.67 -17.20
C ILE A 69 0.12 -11.14 -17.15
N LYS A 70 -1.04 -10.46 -17.33
CA LYS A 70 -1.10 -9.00 -17.22
C LYS A 70 -0.72 -8.50 -15.83
N LYS A 71 -1.14 -9.21 -14.77
CA LYS A 71 -0.80 -8.83 -13.39
C LYS A 71 0.66 -9.15 -13.06
N LEU A 72 1.18 -10.27 -13.53
CA LEU A 72 2.60 -10.61 -13.39
C LEU A 72 3.49 -9.52 -14.01
N ILE A 73 3.16 -9.07 -15.21
CA ILE A 73 3.88 -7.99 -15.86
C ILE A 73 3.71 -6.67 -15.09
N ALA A 74 2.46 -6.31 -14.75
CA ALA A 74 2.15 -5.02 -14.11
C ALA A 74 2.72 -4.84 -12.72
N LEU A 75 2.83 -5.92 -11.95
CA LEU A 75 3.30 -5.90 -10.56
C LEU A 75 4.72 -6.45 -10.45
N GLY A 76 5.04 -7.51 -11.21
CA GLY A 76 6.33 -8.18 -11.14
C GLY A 76 7.46 -7.32 -11.63
N ILE A 77 7.33 -6.64 -12.78
CA ILE A 77 8.41 -5.78 -13.30
C ILE A 77 8.77 -4.67 -12.30
N PRO A 78 7.82 -3.83 -11.82
CA PRO A 78 8.14 -2.86 -10.78
C PRO A 78 8.67 -3.50 -9.50
N TYR A 79 8.11 -4.63 -9.08
CA TYR A 79 8.56 -5.34 -7.88
C TYR A 79 10.04 -5.72 -7.97
N PHE A 80 10.44 -6.44 -9.02
CA PHE A 80 11.81 -6.91 -9.16
C PHE A 80 12.79 -5.75 -9.34
N VAL A 81 12.47 -4.80 -10.22
CA VAL A 81 13.37 -3.67 -10.50
C VAL A 81 13.61 -2.84 -9.24
N PHE A 82 12.56 -2.40 -8.57
CA PHE A 82 12.71 -1.52 -7.41
C PHE A 82 13.23 -2.26 -6.17
N SER A 83 12.92 -3.55 -6.01
CA SER A 83 13.54 -4.37 -4.95
C SER A 83 15.05 -4.53 -5.15
N ILE A 84 15.49 -4.82 -6.39
CA ILE A 84 16.90 -4.94 -6.72
C ILE A 84 17.62 -3.61 -6.55
N VAL A 85 17.07 -2.51 -7.06
CA VAL A 85 17.64 -1.16 -6.89
C VAL A 85 17.78 -0.81 -5.40
N THR A 86 16.75 -1.07 -4.62
CA THR A 86 16.78 -0.81 -3.17
C THR A 86 17.82 -1.68 -2.47
N TRP A 87 17.91 -2.96 -2.84
CA TRP A 87 18.91 -3.86 -2.28
C TRP A 87 20.33 -3.41 -2.60
N ILE A 88 20.62 -3.04 -3.86
CA ILE A 88 21.94 -2.49 -4.28
C ILE A 88 22.28 -1.24 -3.48
N LEU A 89 21.34 -0.28 -3.37
CA LEU A 89 21.59 0.94 -2.62
C LEU A 89 21.82 0.67 -1.13
N LYS A 90 21.06 -0.22 -0.52
CA LYS A 90 21.27 -0.63 0.88
C LYS A 90 22.65 -1.28 1.05
N THR A 91 23.08 -2.12 0.12
CA THR A 91 24.41 -2.76 0.15
C THR A 91 25.53 -1.75 0.01
N MET A 92 25.41 -0.81 -0.94
CA MET A 92 26.41 0.24 -1.14
C MET A 92 26.56 1.20 0.05
N PHE A 93 25.48 1.44 0.77
CA PHE A 93 25.41 2.36 1.90
C PHE A 93 25.17 1.65 3.24
N ALA A 94 25.64 0.40 3.38
CA ALA A 94 25.37 -0.46 4.55
C ALA A 94 25.67 0.21 5.90
N GLY A 95 26.74 1.01 6.00
CA GLY A 95 27.08 1.75 7.22
C GLY A 95 26.13 2.90 7.58
N SER A 96 25.16 3.24 6.73
CA SER A 96 24.16 4.31 6.95
C SER A 96 22.73 3.80 6.91
N VAL A 97 22.53 2.49 6.76
CA VAL A 97 21.21 1.84 6.70
C VAL A 97 20.79 1.40 8.10
N ASN A 98 19.53 1.60 8.46
CA ASN A 98 18.98 1.28 9.77
C ASN A 98 18.49 -0.17 9.92
N ASP A 99 18.56 -0.98 8.86
CA ASP A 99 18.04 -2.35 8.83
C ASP A 99 19.16 -3.35 8.52
N GLU A 100 19.04 -4.55 9.06
CA GLU A 100 19.92 -5.67 8.71
C GLU A 100 19.74 -6.08 7.24
N MET A 101 20.81 -6.52 6.62
CA MET A 101 20.83 -6.87 5.20
C MET A 101 20.67 -8.36 5.01
N SER A 102 19.61 -8.76 4.33
CA SER A 102 19.40 -10.13 3.84
C SER A 102 20.01 -10.31 2.45
N GLY A 103 20.27 -11.56 2.06
CA GLY A 103 20.70 -11.89 0.71
C GLY A 103 19.64 -11.49 -0.36
N LEU A 104 20.07 -11.20 -1.59
CA LEU A 104 19.17 -10.77 -2.66
C LEU A 104 18.02 -11.77 -2.91
N ALA A 105 18.33 -13.06 -3.00
CA ALA A 105 17.31 -14.11 -3.22
C ALA A 105 16.31 -14.17 -2.06
N GLU A 106 16.76 -13.99 -0.83
CA GLU A 106 15.92 -13.95 0.35
C GLU A 106 14.99 -12.73 0.30
N THR A 107 15.53 -11.55 -0.02
CA THR A 107 14.77 -10.30 -0.17
C THR A 107 13.73 -10.38 -1.29
N LEU A 108 14.00 -11.11 -2.37
CA LEU A 108 13.05 -11.20 -3.49
C LEU A 108 11.96 -12.26 -3.29
N PHE A 109 12.22 -13.34 -2.55
CA PHE A 109 11.31 -14.50 -2.54
C PHE A 109 10.82 -14.91 -1.14
N LYS A 110 11.64 -14.73 -0.10
CA LYS A 110 11.29 -15.16 1.26
C LYS A 110 10.75 -14.00 2.12
N ASN A 111 11.47 -12.87 2.14
CA ASN A 111 11.18 -11.72 2.99
C ASN A 111 11.19 -10.41 2.17
N PRO A 112 10.18 -10.17 1.32
CA PRO A 112 10.10 -8.98 0.50
C PRO A 112 10.20 -7.69 1.30
N THR A 113 11.09 -6.80 0.85
CA THR A 113 11.34 -5.52 1.53
C THR A 113 10.16 -4.55 1.40
N ALA A 114 9.90 -3.76 2.44
CA ALA A 114 8.98 -2.63 2.36
C ALA A 114 9.51 -1.54 1.40
N PRO A 115 8.64 -0.89 0.60
CA PRO A 115 7.19 -1.09 0.53
C PRO A 115 6.74 -2.19 -0.47
N TYR A 116 7.66 -2.86 -1.16
CA TYR A 116 7.37 -3.71 -2.33
C TYR A 116 6.65 -5.01 -2.00
N TRP A 117 6.69 -5.48 -0.75
CA TRP A 117 5.97 -6.66 -0.31
C TRP A 117 4.46 -6.62 -0.64
N TYR A 118 3.88 -5.42 -0.73
CA TYR A 118 2.49 -5.26 -1.13
C TYR A 118 2.24 -5.72 -2.58
N LEU A 119 3.15 -5.40 -3.52
CA LEU A 119 3.03 -5.83 -4.92
C LEU A 119 3.13 -7.35 -5.04
N TYR A 120 4.06 -7.93 -4.28
CA TYR A 120 4.26 -9.36 -4.17
C TYR A 120 2.98 -10.06 -3.65
N SER A 121 2.47 -9.63 -2.52
CA SER A 121 1.24 -10.19 -1.92
C SER A 121 0.02 -10.01 -2.82
N LEU A 122 -0.12 -8.84 -3.43
CA LEU A 122 -1.22 -8.54 -4.34
C LEU A 122 -1.21 -9.45 -5.58
N PHE A 123 -0.03 -9.81 -6.09
CA PHE A 123 0.08 -10.77 -7.20
C PHE A 123 -0.47 -12.14 -6.80
N PHE A 124 -0.12 -12.67 -5.64
CA PHE A 124 -0.64 -13.97 -5.18
C PHE A 124 -2.14 -13.92 -4.89
N ILE A 125 -2.66 -12.80 -4.38
CA ILE A 125 -4.10 -12.60 -4.23
C ILE A 125 -4.79 -12.66 -5.61
N PHE A 126 -4.27 -12.01 -6.65
CA PHE A 126 -4.81 -12.12 -8.00
C PHE A 126 -4.74 -13.53 -8.56
N LEU A 127 -3.76 -14.33 -8.16
CA LEU A 127 -3.58 -15.71 -8.61
C LEU A 127 -4.70 -16.62 -8.11
N ILE A 128 -5.13 -16.46 -6.86
CA ILE A 128 -6.13 -17.32 -6.22
C ILE A 128 -7.55 -16.78 -6.32
N THR A 129 -7.73 -15.46 -6.48
CA THR A 129 -9.05 -14.82 -6.45
C THR A 129 -9.62 -14.67 -7.85
N ILE A 130 -10.84 -15.14 -8.04
CA ILE A 130 -11.59 -15.01 -9.29
C ILE A 130 -12.77 -14.06 -9.08
N THR A 131 -13.09 -13.24 -10.10
CA THR A 131 -14.26 -12.36 -10.06
C THR A 131 -15.55 -13.17 -9.95
N TYR A 132 -16.41 -12.82 -9.00
CA TYR A 132 -17.70 -13.50 -8.85
C TYR A 132 -18.73 -12.99 -9.88
N LYS A 133 -19.67 -13.87 -10.26
CA LYS A 133 -20.70 -13.59 -11.26
C LYS A 133 -22.12 -13.63 -10.68
N ASN A 134 -22.30 -14.35 -9.59
CA ASN A 134 -23.58 -14.55 -8.92
C ASN A 134 -23.44 -14.50 -7.39
N LYS A 135 -24.56 -14.50 -6.70
CA LYS A 135 -24.61 -14.42 -5.23
C LYS A 135 -23.91 -15.59 -4.55
N THR A 136 -24.06 -16.81 -5.09
CA THR A 136 -23.43 -18.01 -4.51
C THR A 136 -21.91 -17.92 -4.55
N ASN A 137 -21.33 -17.59 -5.72
CA ASN A 137 -19.88 -17.42 -5.87
C ASN A 137 -19.33 -16.30 -4.97
N LYS A 138 -20.11 -15.21 -4.81
CA LYS A 138 -19.78 -14.13 -3.87
C LYS A 138 -19.71 -14.64 -2.44
N MET A 139 -20.72 -15.39 -1.99
CA MET A 139 -20.76 -15.93 -0.62
C MET A 139 -19.62 -16.92 -0.36
N LEU A 140 -19.32 -17.80 -1.32
CA LEU A 140 -18.18 -18.72 -1.23
C LEU A 140 -16.85 -17.97 -1.12
N LEU A 141 -16.67 -16.92 -1.90
CA LEU A 141 -15.45 -16.10 -1.85
C LEU A 141 -15.32 -15.37 -0.50
N ILE A 142 -16.40 -14.82 0.04
CA ILE A 142 -16.43 -14.19 1.36
C ILE A 142 -16.09 -15.23 2.44
N ALA A 143 -16.72 -16.40 2.42
CA ALA A 143 -16.45 -17.47 3.38
C ALA A 143 -14.97 -17.91 3.31
N PHE A 144 -14.42 -18.09 2.12
CA PHE A 144 -13.02 -18.40 1.91
C PHE A 144 -12.10 -17.33 2.52
N ALA A 145 -12.35 -16.05 2.26
CA ALA A 145 -11.55 -14.96 2.79
C ALA A 145 -11.64 -14.85 4.34
N ILE A 146 -12.82 -15.12 4.91
CA ILE A 146 -13.02 -15.17 6.38
C ILE A 146 -12.22 -16.32 6.98
N VAL A 147 -12.26 -17.51 6.38
CA VAL A 147 -11.48 -18.68 6.84
C VAL A 147 -9.99 -18.38 6.82
N LEU A 148 -9.47 -17.84 5.70
CA LEU A 148 -8.07 -17.47 5.61
C LEU A 148 -7.68 -16.44 6.71
N LYS A 149 -8.51 -15.43 6.92
CA LYS A 149 -8.28 -14.43 7.97
C LYS A 149 -8.31 -15.05 9.37
N ALA A 150 -9.27 -15.92 9.65
CA ALA A 150 -9.36 -16.62 10.93
C ALA A 150 -8.11 -17.47 11.20
N ILE A 151 -7.65 -18.24 10.22
CA ILE A 151 -6.41 -19.01 10.34
C ILE A 151 -5.23 -18.06 10.60
N ALA A 152 -5.09 -16.97 9.84
CA ALA A 152 -4.02 -16.00 10.05
C ALA A 152 -4.02 -15.39 11.47
N LEU A 153 -5.20 -15.12 12.03
CA LEU A 153 -5.34 -14.60 13.40
C LEU A 153 -4.99 -15.63 14.47
N LEU A 154 -5.32 -16.91 14.24
CA LEU A 154 -5.07 -17.99 15.20
C LEU A 154 -3.62 -18.47 15.18
N THR A 155 -2.98 -18.52 14.00
CA THR A 155 -1.65 -19.10 13.84
C THR A 155 -0.52 -18.06 13.81
N GLY A 156 -0.84 -16.79 13.63
CA GLY A 156 0.16 -15.74 13.38
C GLY A 156 0.81 -15.83 11.98
N GLY A 157 0.38 -16.79 11.15
CA GLY A 157 0.92 -17.08 9.82
C GLY A 157 1.52 -18.49 9.69
N VAL A 158 1.96 -18.83 8.50
CA VAL A 158 2.46 -20.19 8.16
C VAL A 158 3.87 -20.04 7.57
N GLY A 159 4.92 -20.03 8.21
CA GLY A 159 6.33 -20.07 7.75
C GLY A 159 6.70 -19.62 6.31
N ILE A 160 5.74 -19.58 5.38
CA ILE A 160 5.89 -19.14 3.99
C ILE A 160 5.26 -17.74 3.85
N TYR A 161 6.09 -16.74 3.61
CA TYR A 161 5.68 -15.33 3.55
C TYR A 161 4.51 -15.07 2.57
N ALA A 162 4.58 -15.61 1.35
CA ALA A 162 3.53 -15.46 0.35
C ALA A 162 2.15 -15.93 0.86
N ILE A 163 2.11 -17.10 1.50
CA ILE A 163 0.87 -17.67 2.04
C ILE A 163 0.38 -16.84 3.23
N SER A 164 1.25 -16.52 4.16
CA SER A 164 0.92 -15.72 5.35
C SER A 164 0.35 -14.35 4.98
N THR A 165 0.94 -13.67 4.01
CA THR A 165 0.45 -12.35 3.57
C THR A 165 -0.87 -12.43 2.82
N VAL A 166 -1.10 -13.48 2.02
CA VAL A 166 -2.39 -13.74 1.38
C VAL A 166 -3.46 -14.00 2.43
N MET A 167 -3.21 -14.90 3.39
CA MET A 167 -4.16 -15.20 4.47
C MET A 167 -4.54 -13.95 5.27
N ALA A 168 -3.57 -13.08 5.53
CA ALA A 168 -3.81 -11.85 6.28
C ALA A 168 -4.62 -10.81 5.49
N ASN A 169 -4.48 -10.74 4.16
CA ASN A 169 -4.94 -9.62 3.34
C ASN A 169 -6.04 -9.94 2.33
N GLU A 170 -6.33 -11.22 2.04
CA GLU A 170 -7.40 -11.64 1.12
C GLU A 170 -8.75 -11.02 1.51
N ILE A 171 -9.07 -10.95 2.79
CA ILE A 171 -10.32 -10.38 3.28
C ILE A 171 -10.51 -8.92 2.87
N TRP A 172 -9.45 -8.11 2.89
CA TRP A 172 -9.50 -6.72 2.48
C TRP A 172 -9.75 -6.56 0.98
N PHE A 173 -9.14 -7.44 0.19
CA PHE A 173 -9.34 -7.48 -1.25
C PHE A 173 -10.79 -7.87 -1.59
N VAL A 174 -11.33 -8.89 -0.94
CA VAL A 174 -12.71 -9.36 -1.13
C VAL A 174 -13.73 -8.31 -0.65
N ILE A 175 -13.49 -7.62 0.47
CA ILE A 175 -14.29 -6.46 0.88
C ILE A 175 -14.34 -5.43 -0.26
N GLY A 176 -13.19 -5.13 -0.85
CA GLY A 176 -13.10 -4.22 -2.01
C GLY A 176 -13.94 -4.70 -3.20
N MET A 177 -13.90 -5.99 -3.51
CA MET A 177 -14.73 -6.57 -4.56
C MET A 177 -16.22 -6.38 -4.25
N CYS A 178 -16.64 -6.63 -3.01
CA CYS A 178 -18.03 -6.50 -2.59
C CYS A 178 -18.56 -5.05 -2.64
N LEU A 179 -17.68 -4.05 -2.56
CA LEU A 179 -18.08 -2.64 -2.70
C LEU A 179 -18.64 -2.30 -4.09
N THR A 180 -18.41 -3.15 -5.10
CA THR A 180 -19.02 -2.95 -6.44
C THR A 180 -20.53 -3.10 -6.45
N ASP A 181 -21.09 -3.80 -5.46
CA ASP A 181 -22.52 -4.05 -5.35
C ASP A 181 -23.23 -3.00 -4.47
N ILE A 182 -22.47 -2.09 -3.86
CA ILE A 182 -22.99 -1.04 -3.01
C ILE A 182 -23.31 0.19 -3.86
N ASP A 183 -24.49 0.73 -3.67
CA ASP A 183 -24.87 2.01 -4.24
C ASP A 183 -24.10 3.14 -3.52
N MET A 184 -23.08 3.67 -4.19
CA MET A 184 -22.22 4.72 -3.64
C MET A 184 -22.97 6.04 -3.41
N ASP A 185 -24.15 6.26 -4.03
CA ASP A 185 -24.96 7.45 -3.80
C ASP A 185 -25.56 7.49 -2.40
N LYS A 186 -25.75 6.34 -1.77
CA LYS A 186 -26.20 6.25 -0.37
C LYS A 186 -25.13 6.69 0.63
N MET A 187 -23.87 6.73 0.24
CA MET A 187 -22.74 7.20 1.07
C MET A 187 -22.45 8.70 0.88
N ASN A 188 -23.49 9.52 0.71
CA ASN A 188 -23.34 10.95 0.38
C ASN A 188 -23.26 11.88 1.61
N ASN A 189 -23.47 11.36 2.82
CA ASN A 189 -23.43 12.18 4.03
C ASN A 189 -22.04 12.18 4.66
N ARG A 190 -21.27 13.26 4.46
CA ARG A 190 -19.91 13.43 4.99
C ARG A 190 -19.84 13.38 6.53
N PHE A 191 -20.90 13.82 7.22
CA PHE A 191 -20.93 13.83 8.68
C PHE A 191 -20.88 12.41 9.26
N VAL A 192 -21.49 11.44 8.58
CA VAL A 192 -21.39 10.02 8.99
C VAL A 192 -19.94 9.54 8.90
N GLY A 193 -19.25 9.82 7.80
CA GLY A 193 -17.84 9.47 7.65
C GLY A 193 -16.96 10.13 8.71
N MET A 194 -17.17 11.42 8.99
CA MET A 194 -16.43 12.15 10.04
C MET A 194 -16.71 11.59 11.44
N LEU A 195 -17.95 11.23 11.73
CA LEU A 195 -18.31 10.58 13.03
C LEU A 195 -17.59 9.24 13.19
N LEU A 196 -17.61 8.41 12.13
CA LEU A 196 -16.88 7.12 12.15
C LEU A 196 -15.37 7.32 12.34
N GLU A 197 -14.78 8.35 11.72
CA GLU A 197 -13.37 8.68 11.90
C GLU A 197 -13.06 9.11 13.33
N ILE A 198 -13.90 9.95 13.95
CA ILE A 198 -13.76 10.35 15.35
C ILE A 198 -13.83 9.13 16.26
N ILE A 199 -14.81 8.24 16.04
CA ILE A 199 -14.93 6.99 16.80
C ILE A 199 -13.66 6.14 16.64
N PHE A 200 -13.17 6.00 15.42
CA PHE A 200 -11.91 5.28 15.16
C PHE A 200 -10.73 5.88 15.92
N ILE A 201 -10.55 7.21 15.86
CA ILE A 201 -9.46 7.89 16.57
C ILE A 201 -9.55 7.65 18.08
N VAL A 202 -10.74 7.81 18.67
CA VAL A 202 -10.96 7.57 20.12
C VAL A 202 -10.62 6.12 20.49
N LEU A 203 -11.14 5.15 19.72
CA LEU A 203 -10.88 3.74 19.98
C LEU A 203 -9.39 3.38 19.76
N SER A 204 -8.71 4.00 18.80
CA SER A 204 -7.28 3.79 18.58
C SER A 204 -6.44 4.30 19.74
N VAL A 205 -6.80 5.46 20.34
CA VAL A 205 -6.16 5.99 21.54
C VAL A 205 -6.36 5.05 22.74
N VAL A 206 -7.58 4.56 22.94
CA VAL A 206 -7.90 3.59 24.01
C VAL A 206 -7.09 2.31 23.80
N ALA A 207 -7.08 1.76 22.60
CA ALA A 207 -6.32 0.55 22.28
C ALA A 207 -4.81 0.73 22.46
N TYR A 208 -4.29 1.93 22.16
CA TYR A 208 -2.89 2.27 22.41
C TYR A 208 -2.57 2.34 23.90
N LYS A 209 -3.33 3.11 24.67
CA LYS A 209 -3.11 3.29 26.12
C LYS A 209 -3.25 1.98 26.92
N GLN A 210 -4.14 1.10 26.49
CA GLN A 210 -4.34 -0.21 27.13
C GLN A 210 -3.39 -1.30 26.57
N ASN A 211 -2.45 -0.94 25.71
CA ASN A 211 -1.52 -1.87 25.07
C ASN A 211 -2.19 -3.07 24.39
N ILE A 212 -3.37 -2.85 23.79
CA ILE A 212 -4.10 -3.93 23.11
C ILE A 212 -3.32 -4.34 21.84
N THR A 213 -2.90 -5.60 21.81
CA THR A 213 -2.19 -6.22 20.66
C THR A 213 -3.01 -7.31 19.99
N ASN A 214 -4.24 -7.54 20.44
CA ASN A 214 -5.12 -8.58 19.91
C ASN A 214 -5.40 -8.37 18.42
N GLY A 215 -5.13 -9.38 17.60
CA GLY A 215 -5.29 -9.32 16.15
C GLY A 215 -6.73 -9.06 15.69
N LEU A 216 -7.73 -9.54 16.42
CA LEU A 216 -9.15 -9.29 16.12
C LEU A 216 -9.51 -7.81 16.35
N VAL A 217 -9.05 -7.23 17.45
CA VAL A 217 -9.24 -5.79 17.72
C VAL A 217 -8.55 -4.95 16.65
N THR A 218 -7.33 -5.29 16.28
CA THR A 218 -6.60 -4.64 15.19
C THR A 218 -7.35 -4.72 13.86
N PHE A 219 -7.96 -5.87 13.55
CA PHE A 219 -8.78 -6.06 12.36
C PHE A 219 -10.03 -5.19 12.38
N ILE A 220 -10.74 -5.14 13.51
CA ILE A 220 -11.97 -4.32 13.67
C ILE A 220 -11.63 -2.82 13.56
N LEU A 221 -10.57 -2.35 14.20
CA LEU A 221 -10.11 -0.97 14.09
C LEU A 221 -9.73 -0.63 12.64
N GLY A 222 -9.02 -1.53 11.96
CA GLY A 222 -8.69 -1.38 10.55
C GLY A 222 -9.92 -1.31 9.66
N LEU A 223 -10.95 -2.12 9.93
CA LEU A 223 -12.21 -2.11 9.19
C LEU A 223 -12.95 -0.78 9.40
N LEU A 224 -13.06 -0.31 10.64
CA LEU A 224 -13.69 0.96 10.97
C LEU A 224 -13.00 2.12 10.27
N ALA A 225 -11.66 2.18 10.33
CA ALA A 225 -10.87 3.20 9.65
C ALA A 225 -11.04 3.16 8.12
N CYS A 226 -11.01 1.96 7.52
CA CYS A 226 -11.23 1.83 6.08
C CYS A 226 -12.62 2.31 5.66
N VAL A 227 -13.66 1.96 6.43
CA VAL A 227 -15.04 2.39 6.16
C VAL A 227 -15.16 3.91 6.30
N SER A 228 -14.61 4.52 7.36
CA SER A 228 -14.67 5.96 7.58
C SER A 228 -14.00 6.74 6.45
N VAL A 229 -12.76 6.37 6.10
CA VAL A 229 -12.01 7.01 5.00
C VAL A 229 -12.73 6.86 3.67
N LEU A 230 -13.23 5.65 3.35
CA LEU A 230 -13.98 5.43 2.11
C LEU A 230 -15.26 6.25 2.08
N TRP A 231 -15.99 6.33 3.20
CA TRP A 231 -17.21 7.12 3.31
C TRP A 231 -16.95 8.61 3.06
N ILE A 232 -15.94 9.18 3.73
CA ILE A 232 -15.52 10.57 3.54
C ILE A 232 -15.16 10.82 2.07
N MET A 233 -14.34 9.95 1.47
CA MET A 233 -13.88 10.11 0.10
C MET A 233 -15.02 10.02 -0.93
N ILE A 234 -15.98 9.11 -0.71
CA ILE A 234 -17.15 8.97 -1.58
C ILE A 234 -18.05 10.19 -1.45
N SER A 235 -18.29 10.68 -0.23
CA SER A 235 -19.08 11.89 0.02
C SER A 235 -18.46 13.15 -0.62
N CYS A 236 -17.13 13.19 -0.68
CA CYS A 236 -16.37 14.31 -1.26
C CYS A 236 -16.13 14.18 -2.78
N ARG A 237 -16.59 13.10 -3.44
CA ARG A 237 -16.32 12.84 -4.87
C ARG A 237 -16.83 13.91 -5.83
N ARG A 238 -17.85 14.71 -5.43
CA ARG A 238 -18.41 15.81 -6.22
C ARG A 238 -17.48 17.02 -6.29
N TYR A 239 -16.53 17.12 -5.35
CA TYR A 239 -15.55 18.21 -5.35
C TYR A 239 -14.40 17.80 -6.27
N ASN A 240 -14.44 18.31 -7.52
CA ASN A 240 -13.35 18.09 -8.47
C ASN A 240 -12.09 18.81 -7.97
N ASN A 241 -11.10 18.06 -7.53
CA ASN A 241 -9.85 18.61 -7.02
C ASN A 241 -8.70 18.21 -7.95
N ARG A 242 -8.31 19.13 -8.83
CA ARG A 242 -7.22 18.95 -9.80
C ARG A 242 -5.92 18.51 -9.15
N PHE A 243 -5.63 18.94 -7.93
CA PHE A 243 -4.44 18.51 -7.20
C PHE A 243 -4.51 17.02 -6.85
N MET A 244 -5.67 16.57 -6.36
CA MET A 244 -5.86 15.13 -6.04
C MET A 244 -5.77 14.26 -7.30
N ASP A 245 -6.29 14.72 -8.43
CA ASP A 245 -6.18 14.01 -9.71
C ASP A 245 -4.73 13.95 -10.18
N TYR A 246 -3.97 15.04 -10.01
CA TYR A 246 -2.57 15.08 -10.32
C TYR A 246 -1.77 14.09 -9.46
N VAL A 247 -1.95 14.10 -8.15
CA VAL A 247 -1.30 13.14 -7.23
C VAL A 247 -1.75 11.70 -7.55
N ALA A 248 -3.02 11.49 -7.89
CA ALA A 248 -3.55 10.17 -8.25
C ALA A 248 -2.81 9.56 -9.46
N LYS A 249 -2.45 10.38 -10.45
CA LYS A 249 -1.66 9.95 -11.61
C LYS A 249 -0.30 9.38 -11.20
N TYR A 250 0.34 9.99 -10.19
CA TYR A 250 1.68 9.63 -9.75
C TYR A 250 1.73 8.74 -8.50
N THR A 251 0.58 8.19 -8.06
CA THR A 251 0.51 7.31 -6.87
C THR A 251 1.48 6.12 -6.98
N MET A 252 1.60 5.50 -8.17
CA MET A 252 2.50 4.35 -8.36
C MET A 252 3.98 4.73 -8.28
N PRO A 253 4.48 5.77 -8.97
CA PRO A 253 5.84 6.28 -8.79
C PRO A 253 6.16 6.66 -7.35
N ILE A 254 5.25 7.40 -6.67
CA ILE A 254 5.43 7.80 -5.27
C ILE A 254 5.55 6.54 -4.39
N PHE A 255 4.64 5.58 -4.56
CA PHE A 255 4.70 4.33 -3.81
C PHE A 255 6.03 3.59 -4.01
N LEU A 256 6.53 3.50 -5.25
CA LEU A 256 7.74 2.76 -5.58
C LEU A 256 9.04 3.44 -5.11
N MET A 257 9.08 4.78 -5.12
CA MET A 257 10.34 5.51 -5.02
C MET A 257 10.46 6.41 -3.78
N HIS A 258 9.40 6.62 -2.98
CA HIS A 258 9.49 7.57 -1.84
C HIS A 258 10.65 7.27 -0.89
N THR A 259 10.91 5.99 -0.58
CA THR A 259 12.02 5.59 0.30
C THR A 259 13.39 5.79 -0.36
N LEU A 260 13.47 5.66 -1.69
CA LEU A 260 14.70 5.87 -2.46
C LEU A 260 15.14 7.35 -2.47
N PHE A 261 14.21 8.27 -2.20
CA PHE A 261 14.51 9.69 -2.07
C PHE A 261 14.64 10.13 -0.61
N ALA A 262 13.75 9.66 0.27
CA ALA A 262 13.74 10.06 1.68
C ALA A 262 15.04 9.68 2.40
N ALA A 263 15.52 8.45 2.26
CA ALA A 263 16.66 7.97 3.01
C ALA A 263 17.98 8.64 2.58
N PRO A 264 18.33 8.75 1.29
CA PRO A 264 19.56 9.46 0.88
C PRO A 264 19.55 10.94 1.28
N VAL A 265 18.42 11.65 1.11
CA VAL A 265 18.34 13.07 1.50
C VAL A 265 18.56 13.24 2.99
N ARG A 266 17.94 12.40 3.83
CA ARG A 266 18.20 12.40 5.27
C ARG A 266 19.70 12.23 5.58
N ILE A 267 20.37 11.25 4.95
CA ILE A 267 21.81 11.00 5.17
C ILE A 267 22.65 12.21 4.76
N VAL A 268 22.33 12.82 3.62
CA VAL A 268 23.05 14.02 3.15
C VAL A 268 22.86 15.17 4.12
N LEU A 269 21.64 15.47 4.55
CA LEU A 269 21.36 16.54 5.52
C LEU A 269 22.10 16.32 6.85
N MET A 270 22.14 15.10 7.34
CA MET A 270 22.89 14.76 8.55
C MET A 270 24.40 14.97 8.37
N LYS A 271 24.97 14.55 7.24
CA LYS A 271 26.39 14.77 6.94
C LYS A 271 26.76 16.25 6.76
N MET A 272 25.81 17.07 6.34
CA MET A 272 25.97 18.55 6.27
C MET A 272 25.80 19.24 7.62
N GLY A 273 25.57 18.48 8.70
CA GLY A 273 25.37 19.06 10.04
C GLY A 273 23.97 19.66 10.27
N LEU A 274 23.03 19.45 9.34
CA LEU A 274 21.64 19.91 9.46
C LEU A 274 20.83 18.93 10.32
N THR A 275 20.99 19.00 11.63
CA THR A 275 20.35 18.10 12.61
C THR A 275 18.96 18.56 13.06
N ASN A 276 18.52 19.76 12.67
CA ASN A 276 17.20 20.29 13.04
C ASN A 276 16.10 19.40 12.48
N SER A 277 15.29 18.81 13.37
CA SER A 277 14.23 17.85 13.02
C SER A 277 13.16 18.46 12.09
N ILE A 278 12.79 19.74 12.29
CA ILE A 278 11.76 20.40 11.49
C ILE A 278 12.25 20.56 10.04
N ILE A 279 13.49 21.03 9.86
CA ILE A 279 14.09 21.18 8.53
C ILE A 279 14.14 19.82 7.83
N GLN A 280 14.56 18.78 8.52
CA GLN A 280 14.63 17.44 7.96
C GLN A 280 13.23 16.89 7.61
N ILE A 281 12.21 17.15 8.42
CA ILE A 281 10.82 16.74 8.13
C ILE A 281 10.32 17.46 6.88
N VAL A 282 10.46 18.77 6.80
CA VAL A 282 9.95 19.56 5.67
C VAL A 282 10.64 19.15 4.37
N ILE A 283 11.96 19.12 4.35
CA ILE A 283 12.73 18.77 3.15
C ILE A 283 12.51 17.30 2.79
N GLY A 284 12.57 16.39 3.78
CA GLY A 284 12.44 14.96 3.55
C GLY A 284 11.06 14.57 3.04
N LEU A 285 9.97 15.13 3.60
CA LEU A 285 8.63 14.90 3.08
C LEU A 285 8.45 15.49 1.68
N ALA A 286 8.89 16.73 1.45
CA ALA A 286 8.81 17.33 0.13
C ALA A 286 9.49 16.47 -0.93
N ILE A 287 10.70 16.01 -0.67
CA ILE A 287 11.46 15.20 -1.62
C ILE A 287 10.87 13.79 -1.80
N SER A 288 10.22 13.24 -0.78
CA SER A 288 9.53 11.94 -0.85
C SER A 288 8.35 11.94 -1.83
N PHE A 289 7.78 13.11 -2.13
CA PHE A 289 6.73 13.27 -3.13
C PHE A 289 7.28 13.83 -4.45
N ILE A 290 8.04 14.91 -4.40
CA ILE A 290 8.53 15.62 -5.59
C ILE A 290 9.54 14.76 -6.36
N GLY A 291 10.48 14.10 -5.68
CA GLY A 291 11.50 13.27 -6.30
C GLY A 291 10.90 12.17 -7.19
N PRO A 292 10.00 11.31 -6.68
CA PRO A 292 9.31 10.30 -7.48
C PRO A 292 8.51 10.88 -8.65
N ILE A 293 7.83 12.01 -8.46
CA ILE A 293 7.06 12.67 -9.53
C ILE A 293 7.98 13.17 -10.64
N CYS A 294 9.04 13.88 -10.29
CA CYS A 294 10.03 14.35 -11.26
C CYS A 294 10.69 13.20 -12.01
N THR A 295 11.08 12.14 -11.29
CA THR A 295 11.62 10.93 -11.91
C THR A 295 10.63 10.31 -12.88
N ALA A 296 9.36 10.16 -12.50
CA ALA A 296 8.33 9.62 -13.38
C ALA A 296 8.16 10.46 -14.65
N ILE A 297 8.14 11.80 -14.54
CA ILE A 297 8.05 12.70 -15.70
C ILE A 297 9.24 12.52 -16.64
N VAL A 298 10.44 12.34 -16.10
CA VAL A 298 11.63 12.08 -16.91
C VAL A 298 11.56 10.70 -17.59
N LEU A 299 11.17 9.67 -16.85
CA LEU A 299 11.03 8.31 -17.37
C LEU A 299 9.92 8.19 -18.43
N GLU A 300 8.84 8.95 -18.29
CA GLU A 300 7.75 9.01 -19.29
C GLU A 300 8.20 9.57 -20.65
N LYS A 301 9.31 10.30 -20.72
CA LYS A 301 9.87 10.81 -21.99
C LYS A 301 10.51 9.70 -22.83
N THR A 302 10.87 8.58 -22.21
CA THR A 302 11.50 7.44 -22.88
C THR A 302 10.63 6.18 -22.68
N LYS A 303 10.16 5.57 -23.78
CA LYS A 303 9.28 4.38 -23.71
C LYS A 303 9.88 3.21 -22.94
N TYR A 304 11.19 3.00 -23.06
CA TYR A 304 11.89 1.90 -22.41
C TYR A 304 11.95 2.09 -20.88
N LEU A 305 12.15 3.31 -20.42
CA LEU A 305 12.23 3.61 -19.00
C LEU A 305 10.85 3.69 -18.36
N GLU A 306 9.82 4.17 -19.08
CA GLU A 306 8.44 4.13 -18.63
C GLU A 306 7.96 2.69 -18.36
N PHE A 307 8.49 1.70 -19.09
CA PHE A 307 8.17 0.29 -18.91
C PHE A 307 8.42 -0.23 -17.49
N VAL A 308 9.41 0.34 -16.79
CA VAL A 308 9.74 -0.06 -15.42
C VAL A 308 8.62 0.27 -14.41
N ILE A 309 7.90 1.36 -14.65
CA ILE A 309 6.81 1.81 -13.76
C ILE A 309 5.44 1.36 -14.29
N TYR A 310 5.23 1.49 -15.62
CA TYR A 310 3.94 1.26 -16.29
C TYR A 310 4.04 0.24 -17.43
N PRO A 311 4.46 -1.01 -17.18
CA PRO A 311 4.74 -1.98 -18.24
C PRO A 311 3.54 -2.25 -19.14
N ASN A 312 2.34 -2.35 -18.58
CA ASN A 312 1.13 -2.59 -19.37
C ASN A 312 0.75 -1.43 -20.29
N LYS A 313 1.08 -0.18 -19.92
CA LYS A 313 0.85 0.99 -20.77
C LYS A 313 1.74 0.92 -22.00
N VAL A 314 3.02 0.62 -21.80
CA VAL A 314 4.00 0.51 -22.88
C VAL A 314 3.67 -0.65 -23.83
N ILE A 315 3.32 -1.83 -23.31
CA ILE A 315 2.91 -3.00 -24.12
C ILE A 315 1.70 -2.66 -25.01
N LYS A 316 0.70 -1.94 -24.46
CA LYS A 316 -0.47 -1.51 -25.26
C LYS A 316 -0.08 -0.54 -26.38
N LEU A 317 0.88 0.35 -26.15
CA LEU A 317 1.37 1.28 -27.17
C LEU A 317 2.15 0.56 -28.27
N LEU A 318 2.94 -0.46 -27.93
CA LEU A 318 3.68 -1.27 -28.90
C LEU A 318 2.79 -2.14 -29.77
N LYS A 319 1.66 -2.65 -29.23
CA LYS A 319 0.68 -3.47 -29.98
C LYS A 319 -0.22 -2.65 -30.93
N ARG A 320 -0.24 -1.33 -30.82
CA ARG A 320 -1.04 -0.43 -31.69
C ARG A 320 -0.25 0.11 -32.88
N ARG A 321 1.01 -0.23 -32.98
CA ARG A 321 1.89 0.01 -34.13
C ARG A 321 2.03 -1.25 -34.98
#